data_f8c018de955ebc248527066468b22499
#
_entry.id   f8c018de955ebc248527066468b22499
#
_cell.length_a   1.000
_cell.length_b   1.000
_cell.length_c   1.000
_cell.angle_alpha   90.00
_cell.angle_beta   90.00
_cell.angle_gamma   90.00
#
_symmetry.space_group_name_H-M   'P 1'
#
loop_
_entity.id
_entity.type
_entity.pdbx_description
1 polymer ?
#
loop_
_entity_poly.entity_id
_entity_poly.type
_entity_poly.pdbx_seq_one_letter_code
_entity_poly.pdbx_strand_id
1 'polypeptide(L)'
;MMQLRPYQSEAVTAIRREWAEGKQRTLLVLPTGGGKTVVMSKVAEGAVREGGRVLIMAHRGELLTQAADKLRMVTGLESAVEKAECSSLGSMFPVTVGSVQSLCRERRLSRFPQDYFSTILVDEAHHCLADSYQHVLAHFPDANVLGVTATPDKLLKKQMGQYFDSLAYEYTMRQAIKDGYLCPIKAQMIPLGLDISGVGVSEGDYRADDIGSALEPYLAQIADEMLEYCRGRKTVVFLPLVSTSRKFCAMLRERGFRAAEVNGESPDRAQLLEDFDRGRYDVLTNSMLLTEGWDCPSVDCIINLRPTKVRSLYQQIIGRGLRLSPGKEYLLVLDFLWQTERLDLCRPSCLVCRDENEAERVDRMVEETTGAVDLMEAEEQAERDTILEREQSLARQLAEMRSRRRRLVDPLQFAMSIAAEDLADYTPTFAWEMAPPSQKQLDFLEKRGIDAGSIENMGKASMLIDRLMNRQKEGLSTPKQIRLLERYGFRFVGTWSFDAASKVISRLAALNWKLPYGFNPATYVPS
;
A
#
# COMPACT_ATOMS: atom_id res chain seq x y z
N MET A 1 15.38 -17.64 17.19
CA MET A 1 14.14 -17.27 16.46
C MET A 1 14.12 -15.77 16.22
N MET A 2 13.76 -15.34 15.02
CA MET A 2 13.66 -13.92 14.69
C MET A 2 12.48 -13.29 15.46
N GLN A 3 12.75 -12.16 16.13
CA GLN A 3 11.70 -11.40 16.82
C GLN A 3 10.88 -10.60 15.80
N LEU A 4 9.56 -10.70 15.90
CA LEU A 4 8.65 -9.92 15.05
C LEU A 4 8.61 -8.46 15.50
N ARG A 5 8.48 -7.55 14.55
CA ARG A 5 8.12 -6.16 14.81
C ARG A 5 6.67 -6.09 15.31
N PRO A 6 6.27 -5.04 16.07
CA PRO A 6 4.92 -4.94 16.61
C PRO A 6 3.82 -5.16 15.57
N TYR A 7 3.84 -4.42 14.45
CA TYR A 7 2.84 -4.55 13.39
C TYR A 7 2.81 -5.94 12.73
N GLN A 8 3.97 -6.66 12.69
CA GLN A 8 4.01 -8.03 12.17
C GLN A 8 3.31 -9.01 13.12
N SER A 9 3.46 -8.80 14.44
CA SER A 9 2.75 -9.59 15.45
C SER A 9 1.25 -9.33 15.41
N GLU A 10 0.85 -8.08 15.24
CA GLU A 10 -0.55 -7.66 15.07
C GLU A 10 -1.15 -8.30 13.82
N ALA A 11 -0.42 -8.28 12.69
CA ALA A 11 -0.85 -8.91 11.45
C ALA A 11 -1.09 -10.42 11.61
N VAL A 12 -0.15 -11.15 12.23
CA VAL A 12 -0.31 -12.59 12.51
C VAL A 12 -1.54 -12.85 13.40
N THR A 13 -1.74 -12.02 14.42
CA THR A 13 -2.89 -12.14 15.32
C THR A 13 -4.20 -11.87 14.61
N ALA A 14 -4.24 -10.84 13.77
CA ALA A 14 -5.42 -10.48 12.98
C ALA A 14 -5.80 -11.59 11.98
N ILE A 15 -4.82 -12.16 11.26
CA ILE A 15 -5.06 -13.28 10.33
C ILE A 15 -5.69 -14.46 11.04
N ARG A 16 -5.15 -14.85 12.20
CA ARG A 16 -5.69 -15.97 12.98
C ARG A 16 -7.10 -15.70 13.50
N ARG A 17 -7.38 -14.46 13.89
CA ARG A 17 -8.73 -14.05 14.32
C ARG A 17 -9.72 -14.17 13.17
N GLU A 18 -9.40 -13.69 11.96
CA GLU A 18 -10.27 -13.82 10.79
C GLU A 18 -10.61 -15.28 10.49
N TRP A 19 -9.62 -16.17 10.51
CA TRP A 19 -9.83 -17.60 10.31
C TRP A 19 -10.68 -18.24 11.41
N ALA A 20 -10.45 -17.85 12.68
CA ALA A 20 -11.25 -18.33 13.80
C ALA A 20 -12.72 -17.86 13.75
N GLU A 21 -12.98 -16.73 13.12
CA GLU A 21 -14.33 -16.20 12.82
C GLU A 21 -14.99 -16.85 11.60
N GLY A 22 -14.32 -17.82 10.95
CA GLY A 22 -14.84 -18.57 9.81
C GLY A 22 -14.62 -17.90 8.45
N LYS A 23 -13.84 -16.84 8.38
CA LYS A 23 -13.45 -16.20 7.13
C LYS A 23 -12.24 -16.94 6.55
N GLN A 24 -12.50 -17.81 5.62
CA GLN A 24 -11.51 -18.77 5.12
C GLN A 24 -10.42 -18.14 4.29
N ARG A 25 -10.76 -17.10 3.49
CA ARG A 25 -9.83 -16.43 2.58
C ARG A 25 -9.61 -15.00 3.04
N THR A 26 -8.43 -14.70 3.58
CA THR A 26 -8.13 -13.38 4.11
C THR A 26 -6.91 -12.75 3.42
N LEU A 27 -6.92 -11.42 3.35
CA LEU A 27 -5.89 -10.63 2.71
C LEU A 27 -5.02 -9.92 3.75
N LEU A 28 -3.72 -9.86 3.48
CA LEU A 28 -2.75 -9.06 4.20
C LEU A 28 -2.12 -8.04 3.24
N VAL A 29 -2.17 -6.77 3.59
CA VAL A 29 -1.51 -5.70 2.85
C VAL A 29 -0.34 -5.17 3.66
N LEU A 30 0.89 -5.37 3.13
CA LEU A 30 2.14 -4.85 3.70
C LEU A 30 3.00 -4.25 2.59
N PRO A 31 3.66 -3.10 2.82
CA PRO A 31 4.50 -2.47 1.81
C PRO A 31 5.70 -3.34 1.44
N THR A 32 6.29 -3.08 0.28
CA THR A 32 7.59 -3.66 -0.08
C THR A 32 8.63 -3.25 0.96
N GLY A 33 9.42 -4.21 1.45
CA GLY A 33 10.33 -3.99 2.59
C GLY A 33 9.70 -4.14 3.97
N GLY A 34 8.36 -4.24 4.09
CA GLY A 34 7.62 -4.45 5.35
C GLY A 34 7.72 -5.86 5.93
N GLY A 35 8.38 -6.79 5.26
CA GLY A 35 8.58 -8.16 5.77
C GLY A 35 7.40 -9.10 5.52
N LYS A 36 6.73 -8.99 4.40
CA LYS A 36 5.66 -9.92 3.95
C LYS A 36 6.03 -11.38 4.18
N THR A 37 7.20 -11.80 3.70
CA THR A 37 7.68 -13.18 3.82
C THR A 37 7.92 -13.60 5.29
N VAL A 38 8.28 -12.67 6.17
CA VAL A 38 8.44 -12.94 7.61
C VAL A 38 7.09 -13.26 8.25
N VAL A 39 6.05 -12.47 7.95
CA VAL A 39 4.69 -12.73 8.43
C VAL A 39 4.18 -14.06 7.89
N MET A 40 4.31 -14.30 6.58
CA MET A 40 3.93 -15.59 5.96
C MET A 40 4.63 -16.77 6.65
N SER A 41 5.95 -16.66 6.91
CA SER A 41 6.70 -17.72 7.61
C SER A 41 6.17 -17.98 9.01
N LYS A 42 5.78 -16.94 9.75
CA LYS A 42 5.19 -17.10 11.09
C LYS A 42 3.77 -17.64 11.09
N VAL A 43 2.99 -17.34 10.08
CA VAL A 43 1.67 -17.96 9.87
C VAL A 43 1.85 -19.45 9.54
N ALA A 44 2.80 -19.78 8.65
CA ALA A 44 3.14 -21.18 8.34
C ALA A 44 3.59 -21.96 9.60
N GLU A 45 4.47 -21.36 10.41
CA GLU A 45 4.93 -21.97 11.68
C GLU A 45 3.76 -22.28 12.62
N GLY A 46 2.79 -21.36 12.70
CA GLY A 46 1.59 -21.57 13.51
C GLY A 46 0.74 -22.73 13.02
N ALA A 47 0.45 -22.77 11.73
CA ALA A 47 -0.34 -23.87 11.13
C ALA A 47 0.35 -25.25 11.29
N VAL A 48 1.67 -25.29 11.17
CA VAL A 48 2.45 -26.51 11.41
C VAL A 48 2.39 -26.94 12.88
N ARG A 49 2.46 -26.02 13.82
CA ARG A 49 2.32 -26.33 15.27
C ARG A 49 0.95 -26.91 15.63
N GLU A 50 -0.08 -26.53 14.88
CA GLU A 50 -1.44 -27.06 14.98
C GLU A 50 -1.61 -28.42 14.27
N GLY A 51 -0.53 -28.97 13.70
CA GLY A 51 -0.51 -30.27 13.01
C GLY A 51 -0.89 -30.17 11.53
N GLY A 52 -1.09 -28.96 10.99
CA GLY A 52 -1.47 -28.75 9.60
C GLY A 52 -0.30 -28.82 8.62
N ARG A 53 -0.60 -29.06 7.34
CA ARG A 53 0.33 -28.92 6.22
C ARG A 53 0.10 -27.61 5.49
N VAL A 54 1.19 -26.94 5.09
CA VAL A 54 1.15 -25.61 4.49
C VAL A 54 1.68 -25.65 3.06
N LEU A 55 0.95 -24.99 2.15
CA LEU A 55 1.41 -24.70 0.79
C LEU A 55 1.74 -23.22 0.68
N ILE A 56 2.97 -22.89 0.31
CA ILE A 56 3.38 -21.52 -0.09
C ILE A 56 3.45 -21.49 -1.60
N MET A 57 2.60 -20.67 -2.24
CA MET A 57 2.52 -20.53 -3.68
C MET A 57 3.30 -19.33 -4.16
N ALA A 58 4.17 -19.52 -5.16
CA ALA A 58 4.91 -18.45 -5.80
C ALA A 58 4.84 -18.56 -7.33
N HIS A 59 4.88 -17.42 -8.01
CA HIS A 59 4.75 -17.34 -9.47
C HIS A 59 6.03 -17.77 -10.20
N ARG A 60 7.21 -17.37 -9.72
CA ARG A 60 8.50 -17.61 -10.39
C ARG A 60 9.38 -18.60 -9.63
N GLY A 61 10.11 -19.43 -10.38
CA GLY A 61 10.97 -20.48 -9.81
C GLY A 61 12.09 -19.98 -8.88
N GLU A 62 12.59 -18.76 -9.08
CA GLU A 62 13.59 -18.16 -8.20
C GLU A 62 13.02 -17.77 -6.84
N LEU A 63 11.75 -17.32 -6.82
CA LEU A 63 11.05 -16.97 -5.59
C LEU A 63 10.80 -18.19 -4.69
N LEU A 64 10.74 -19.40 -5.26
CA LEU A 64 10.56 -20.64 -4.49
C LEU A 64 11.75 -20.88 -3.55
N THR A 65 12.98 -20.76 -4.06
CA THR A 65 14.20 -20.95 -3.24
C THR A 65 14.28 -19.88 -2.16
N GLN A 66 14.00 -18.62 -2.51
CA GLN A 66 14.03 -17.53 -1.54
C GLN A 66 12.94 -17.68 -0.45
N ALA A 67 11.75 -18.15 -0.82
CA ALA A 67 10.69 -18.41 0.15
C ALA A 67 11.08 -19.55 1.11
N ALA A 68 11.68 -20.61 0.59
CA ALA A 68 12.19 -21.75 1.39
C ALA A 68 13.32 -21.29 2.34
N ASP A 69 14.32 -20.57 1.83
CA ASP A 69 15.45 -20.06 2.64
C ASP A 69 14.96 -19.09 3.72
N LYS A 70 14.02 -18.21 3.39
CA LYS A 70 13.45 -17.25 4.34
C LYS A 70 12.62 -17.95 5.41
N LEU A 71 11.80 -18.96 5.03
CA LEU A 71 11.07 -19.79 5.98
C LEU A 71 12.03 -20.43 6.98
N ARG A 72 13.11 -21.09 6.47
CA ARG A 72 14.13 -21.72 7.31
C ARG A 72 14.82 -20.72 8.24
N MET A 73 15.20 -19.56 7.72
CA MET A 73 15.87 -18.53 8.51
C MET A 73 14.97 -17.96 9.62
N VAL A 74 13.67 -17.77 9.35
CA VAL A 74 12.73 -17.14 10.30
C VAL A 74 12.22 -18.13 11.34
N THR A 75 11.99 -19.40 10.95
CA THR A 75 11.27 -20.39 11.77
C THR A 75 12.07 -21.62 12.10
N GLY A 76 13.13 -21.93 11.35
CA GLY A 76 13.85 -23.19 11.39
C GLY A 76 13.16 -24.35 10.67
N LEU A 77 11.98 -24.12 10.05
CA LEU A 77 11.26 -25.13 9.31
C LEU A 77 11.90 -25.36 7.94
N GLU A 78 12.11 -26.62 7.61
CA GLU A 78 12.47 -27.04 6.25
C GLU A 78 11.21 -27.21 5.40
N SER A 79 11.36 -27.08 4.09
CA SER A 79 10.26 -27.23 3.14
C SER A 79 10.58 -28.18 2.00
N ALA A 80 9.57 -28.86 1.50
CA ALA A 80 9.64 -29.56 0.22
C ALA A 80 9.38 -28.58 -0.93
N VAL A 81 9.90 -28.89 -2.12
CA VAL A 81 9.68 -28.07 -3.32
C VAL A 81 8.80 -28.84 -4.31
N GLU A 82 7.74 -28.16 -4.79
CA GLU A 82 6.85 -28.67 -5.83
C GLU A 82 7.05 -27.85 -7.11
N LYS A 83 7.96 -28.33 -7.99
CA LYS A 83 8.33 -27.62 -9.22
C LYS A 83 8.84 -28.58 -10.28
N ALA A 84 8.42 -28.39 -11.53
CA ALA A 84 8.90 -29.15 -12.69
C ALA A 84 9.01 -30.67 -12.40
N GLU A 85 10.20 -31.20 -12.20
CA GLU A 85 10.45 -32.63 -11.93
C GLU A 85 10.42 -32.97 -10.44
N CYS A 86 10.44 -31.99 -9.54
CA CYS A 86 10.38 -32.20 -8.09
C CYS A 86 8.93 -32.32 -7.61
N SER A 87 8.64 -33.34 -6.80
CA SER A 87 7.34 -33.52 -6.15
C SER A 87 7.49 -33.49 -4.63
N SER A 88 6.59 -32.77 -3.99
CA SER A 88 6.49 -32.73 -2.51
C SER A 88 5.56 -33.77 -1.92
N LEU A 89 4.83 -34.51 -2.76
CA LEU A 89 3.89 -35.52 -2.31
C LEU A 89 4.62 -36.65 -1.57
N GLY A 90 4.16 -36.95 -0.35
CA GLY A 90 4.81 -37.94 0.51
C GLY A 90 6.05 -37.44 1.25
N SER A 91 6.40 -36.16 1.11
CA SER A 91 7.49 -35.53 1.90
C SER A 91 7.15 -35.52 3.39
N MET A 92 8.19 -35.76 4.22
CA MET A 92 8.08 -35.59 5.68
C MET A 92 8.05 -34.10 6.12
N PHE A 93 8.41 -33.17 5.24
CA PHE A 93 8.34 -31.76 5.58
C PHE A 93 6.88 -31.26 5.55
N PRO A 94 6.44 -30.55 6.60
CA PRO A 94 5.05 -30.08 6.70
C PRO A 94 4.76 -28.88 5.80
N VAL A 95 5.79 -28.19 5.31
CA VAL A 95 5.65 -27.05 4.41
C VAL A 95 6.10 -27.44 3.00
N THR A 96 5.29 -27.09 2.03
CA THR A 96 5.60 -27.20 0.60
C THR A 96 5.70 -25.81 -0.01
N VAL A 97 6.78 -25.52 -0.74
CA VAL A 97 6.89 -24.33 -1.57
C VAL A 97 6.65 -24.73 -3.01
N GLY A 98 5.57 -24.27 -3.60
CA GLY A 98 5.06 -24.75 -4.89
C GLY A 98 4.97 -23.69 -5.97
N SER A 99 5.39 -24.05 -7.20
CA SER A 99 5.15 -23.24 -8.40
C SER A 99 3.71 -23.45 -8.88
N VAL A 100 2.95 -22.36 -9.01
CA VAL A 100 1.62 -22.39 -9.60
C VAL A 100 1.61 -23.01 -10.99
N GLN A 101 2.57 -22.68 -11.83
CA GLN A 101 2.70 -23.23 -13.20
C GLN A 101 2.85 -24.77 -13.21
N SER A 102 3.39 -25.34 -12.14
CA SER A 102 3.50 -26.78 -11.98
C SER A 102 2.24 -27.37 -11.35
N LEU A 103 1.74 -26.74 -10.31
CA LEU A 103 0.57 -27.21 -9.55
C LEU A 103 -0.74 -27.13 -10.35
N CYS A 104 -0.94 -26.12 -11.20
CA CYS A 104 -2.17 -25.95 -11.99
C CYS A 104 -2.37 -27.05 -13.07
N ARG A 105 -1.37 -27.91 -13.30
CA ARG A 105 -1.52 -29.04 -14.24
C ARG A 105 -2.35 -30.14 -13.57
N GLU A 106 -3.49 -30.49 -14.17
CA GLU A 106 -4.45 -31.44 -13.64
C GLU A 106 -3.80 -32.77 -13.23
N ARG A 107 -2.94 -33.36 -14.08
CA ARG A 107 -2.19 -34.59 -13.78
C ARG A 107 -1.36 -34.52 -12.50
N ARG A 108 -0.97 -33.32 -12.08
CA ARG A 108 -0.16 -33.12 -10.88
C ARG A 108 -1.04 -32.79 -9.68
N LEU A 109 -2.00 -31.88 -9.87
CA LEU A 109 -2.90 -31.43 -8.82
C LEU A 109 -3.75 -32.57 -8.27
N SER A 110 -4.33 -33.42 -9.15
CA SER A 110 -5.16 -34.54 -8.78
C SER A 110 -4.44 -35.63 -7.95
N ARG A 111 -3.11 -35.58 -7.84
CA ARG A 111 -2.35 -36.48 -6.98
C ARG A 111 -2.42 -36.09 -5.50
N PHE A 112 -2.74 -34.85 -5.21
CA PHE A 112 -2.91 -34.40 -3.83
C PHE A 112 -4.35 -34.59 -3.38
N PRO A 113 -4.59 -35.23 -2.22
CA PRO A 113 -5.92 -35.23 -1.59
C PRO A 113 -6.41 -33.78 -1.38
N GLN A 114 -7.73 -33.59 -1.44
CA GLN A 114 -8.32 -32.23 -1.30
C GLN A 114 -8.07 -31.60 0.09
N ASP A 115 -7.87 -32.44 1.11
CA ASP A 115 -7.55 -32.07 2.49
C ASP A 115 -6.04 -32.07 2.80
N TYR A 116 -5.17 -32.22 1.78
CA TYR A 116 -3.72 -32.39 1.99
C TYR A 116 -3.08 -31.14 2.60
N PHE A 117 -3.52 -29.95 2.24
CA PHE A 117 -3.07 -28.69 2.81
C PHE A 117 -4.20 -28.05 3.62
N SER A 118 -3.93 -27.77 4.89
CA SER A 118 -4.85 -27.01 5.76
C SER A 118 -4.71 -25.49 5.59
N THR A 119 -3.58 -25.05 5.06
CA THR A 119 -3.27 -23.62 4.91
C THR A 119 -2.53 -23.37 3.61
N ILE A 120 -2.96 -22.37 2.86
CA ILE A 120 -2.31 -21.94 1.61
C ILE A 120 -1.93 -20.46 1.74
N LEU A 121 -0.66 -20.16 1.50
CA LEU A 121 -0.11 -18.82 1.54
C LEU A 121 0.27 -18.40 0.12
N VAL A 122 -0.26 -17.28 -0.34
CA VAL A 122 -0.04 -16.77 -1.69
C VAL A 122 0.70 -15.44 -1.60
N ASP A 123 1.95 -15.42 -2.07
CA ASP A 123 2.68 -14.17 -2.24
C ASP A 123 2.22 -13.47 -3.52
N GLU A 124 2.20 -12.13 -3.50
CA GLU A 124 1.65 -11.28 -4.53
C GLU A 124 0.21 -11.69 -4.90
N ALA A 125 -0.70 -11.56 -3.92
CA ALA A 125 -2.08 -12.03 -3.96
C ALA A 125 -2.91 -11.53 -5.17
N HIS A 126 -2.48 -10.48 -5.85
CA HIS A 126 -3.10 -10.02 -7.09
C HIS A 126 -3.07 -11.09 -8.20
N HIS A 127 -2.14 -12.03 -8.15
CA HIS A 127 -2.11 -13.19 -9.05
C HIS A 127 -3.24 -14.19 -8.78
N CYS A 128 -3.89 -14.15 -7.61
CA CYS A 128 -5.03 -15.04 -7.31
C CYS A 128 -6.22 -14.85 -8.27
N LEU A 129 -6.27 -13.74 -9.00
CA LEU A 129 -7.31 -13.49 -10.00
C LEU A 129 -7.11 -14.31 -11.30
N ALA A 130 -5.91 -14.86 -11.52
CA ALA A 130 -5.63 -15.70 -12.69
C ALA A 130 -6.20 -17.11 -12.53
N ASP A 131 -6.74 -17.66 -13.62
CA ASP A 131 -7.36 -19.00 -13.65
C ASP A 131 -6.46 -20.11 -13.09
N SER A 132 -5.14 -20.02 -13.30
CA SER A 132 -4.17 -21.00 -12.79
C SER A 132 -4.12 -21.05 -11.26
N TYR A 133 -4.23 -19.89 -10.59
CA TYR A 133 -4.33 -19.82 -9.13
C TYR A 133 -5.68 -20.31 -8.65
N GLN A 134 -6.77 -19.85 -9.30
CA GLN A 134 -8.13 -20.25 -8.97
C GLN A 134 -8.30 -21.77 -9.04
N HIS A 135 -7.74 -22.39 -10.07
CA HIS A 135 -7.78 -23.85 -10.24
C HIS A 135 -7.12 -24.59 -9.08
N VAL A 136 -5.91 -24.17 -8.64
CA VAL A 136 -5.21 -24.77 -7.50
C VAL A 136 -5.98 -24.57 -6.20
N LEU A 137 -6.47 -23.34 -5.96
CA LEU A 137 -7.18 -22.99 -4.72
C LEU A 137 -8.54 -23.69 -4.61
N ALA A 138 -9.22 -23.91 -5.74
CA ALA A 138 -10.48 -24.67 -5.78
C ALA A 138 -10.31 -26.17 -5.47
N HIS A 139 -9.11 -26.72 -5.71
CA HIS A 139 -8.82 -28.12 -5.40
C HIS A 139 -8.73 -28.39 -3.89
N PHE A 140 -8.41 -27.38 -3.07
CA PHE A 140 -8.30 -27.46 -1.61
C PHE A 140 -9.39 -26.61 -0.93
N PRO A 141 -10.67 -27.02 -0.97
CA PRO A 141 -11.79 -26.17 -0.60
C PRO A 141 -11.82 -25.81 0.88
N ASP A 142 -11.26 -26.66 1.75
CA ASP A 142 -11.28 -26.50 3.21
C ASP A 142 -10.02 -25.80 3.75
N ALA A 143 -9.04 -25.46 2.87
CA ALA A 143 -7.82 -24.80 3.29
C ALA A 143 -8.05 -23.32 3.63
N ASN A 144 -7.48 -22.87 4.73
CA ASN A 144 -7.38 -21.43 5.02
C ASN A 144 -6.41 -20.78 4.04
N VAL A 145 -6.82 -19.69 3.39
CA VAL A 145 -6.02 -18.98 2.39
C VAL A 145 -5.62 -17.62 2.91
N LEU A 146 -4.32 -17.35 2.92
CA LEU A 146 -3.76 -16.02 3.13
C LEU A 146 -3.19 -15.50 1.82
N GLY A 147 -3.79 -14.44 1.29
CA GLY A 147 -3.18 -13.65 0.23
C GLY A 147 -2.34 -12.52 0.82
N VAL A 148 -1.12 -12.34 0.33
CA VAL A 148 -0.25 -11.24 0.78
C VAL A 148 0.13 -10.39 -0.42
N THR A 149 -0.01 -9.08 -0.31
CA THR A 149 0.32 -8.14 -1.39
C THR A 149 0.94 -6.86 -0.84
N ALA A 150 1.61 -6.10 -1.72
CA ALA A 150 1.88 -4.69 -1.47
C ALA A 150 0.57 -3.89 -1.58
N THR A 151 0.60 -2.58 -1.42
CA THR A 151 -0.61 -1.75 -1.45
C THR A 151 -1.30 -1.85 -2.82
N PRO A 152 -2.47 -2.49 -2.93
CA PRO A 152 -3.22 -2.54 -4.18
C PRO A 152 -3.87 -1.17 -4.48
N ASP A 153 -4.04 -0.85 -5.76
CA ASP A 153 -4.90 0.27 -6.16
C ASP A 153 -6.39 -0.03 -5.87
N LYS A 154 -7.24 0.99 -6.00
CA LYS A 154 -8.69 0.85 -5.70
C LYS A 154 -9.37 -0.22 -6.56
N LEU A 155 -9.00 -0.31 -7.85
CA LEU A 155 -9.59 -1.26 -8.78
C LEU A 155 -9.18 -2.70 -8.44
N LEU A 156 -7.88 -2.92 -8.23
CA LEU A 156 -7.32 -4.21 -7.86
C LEU A 156 -7.86 -4.67 -6.49
N LYS A 157 -7.97 -3.76 -5.51
CA LYS A 157 -8.58 -4.03 -4.20
C LYS A 157 -10.03 -4.50 -4.35
N LYS A 158 -10.82 -3.85 -5.22
CA LYS A 158 -12.21 -4.26 -5.52
C LYS A 158 -12.28 -5.63 -6.19
N GLN A 159 -11.37 -5.92 -7.13
CA GLN A 159 -11.31 -7.22 -7.80
C GLN A 159 -10.92 -8.34 -6.82
N MET A 160 -9.90 -8.11 -5.99
CA MET A 160 -9.49 -9.07 -4.96
C MET A 160 -10.57 -9.29 -3.90
N GLY A 161 -11.36 -8.26 -3.55
CA GLY A 161 -12.48 -8.35 -2.62
C GLY A 161 -13.63 -9.23 -3.09
N GLN A 162 -13.69 -9.60 -4.37
CA GLN A 162 -14.63 -10.61 -4.87
C GLN A 162 -14.17 -12.04 -4.54
N TYR A 163 -12.89 -12.22 -4.25
CA TYR A 163 -12.27 -13.51 -4.03
C TYR A 163 -11.90 -13.77 -2.57
N PHE A 164 -11.46 -12.75 -1.85
CA PHE A 164 -11.13 -12.79 -0.44
C PHE A 164 -12.32 -12.36 0.41
N ASP A 165 -12.55 -13.04 1.52
CA ASP A 165 -13.66 -12.80 2.44
C ASP A 165 -13.42 -11.56 3.31
N SER A 166 -12.14 -11.26 3.60
CA SER A 166 -11.76 -10.16 4.48
C SER A 166 -10.36 -9.62 4.22
N LEU A 167 -10.12 -8.42 4.74
CA LEU A 167 -8.80 -7.82 4.88
C LEU A 167 -8.40 -7.87 6.37
N ALA A 168 -7.53 -8.83 6.71
CA ALA A 168 -7.14 -9.05 8.11
C ALA A 168 -6.33 -7.88 8.68
N TYR A 169 -5.40 -7.34 7.89
CA TYR A 169 -4.52 -6.26 8.34
C TYR A 169 -3.97 -5.47 7.14
N GLU A 170 -3.95 -4.16 7.30
CA GLU A 170 -3.33 -3.25 6.33
C GLU A 170 -2.33 -2.34 7.05
N TYR A 171 -1.08 -2.36 6.58
CA TYR A 171 -0.02 -1.48 7.05
C TYR A 171 0.60 -0.79 5.85
N THR A 172 0.42 0.52 5.76
CA THR A 172 0.79 1.29 4.58
C THR A 172 2.28 1.67 4.59
N MET A 173 2.80 2.04 3.42
CA MET A 173 4.17 2.57 3.28
C MET A 173 4.36 3.84 4.12
N ARG A 174 3.39 4.75 4.11
CA ARG A 174 3.34 5.96 4.94
C ARG A 174 3.52 5.62 6.42
N GLN A 175 2.73 4.67 6.93
CA GLN A 175 2.85 4.22 8.32
C GLN A 175 4.23 3.64 8.62
N ALA A 176 4.76 2.79 7.71
CA ALA A 176 6.06 2.18 7.89
C ALA A 176 7.21 3.18 7.91
N ILE A 177 7.13 4.27 7.14
CA ILE A 177 8.08 5.39 7.18
C ILE A 177 7.92 6.17 8.49
N LYS A 178 6.69 6.52 8.87
CA LYS A 178 6.39 7.27 10.10
C LYS A 178 6.84 6.54 11.36
N ASP A 179 6.67 5.23 11.39
CA ASP A 179 7.09 4.36 12.50
C ASP A 179 8.60 4.01 12.46
N GLY A 180 9.33 4.51 11.47
CA GLY A 180 10.78 4.30 11.32
C GLY A 180 11.18 2.88 10.91
N TYR A 181 10.30 2.12 10.27
CA TYR A 181 10.62 0.78 9.73
C TYR A 181 11.05 0.80 8.26
N LEU A 182 10.75 1.87 7.55
CA LEU A 182 11.27 2.18 6.22
C LEU A 182 11.92 3.57 6.25
N CYS A 183 12.88 3.83 5.35
CA CYS A 183 13.53 5.13 5.31
C CYS A 183 12.63 6.19 4.66
N PRO A 184 12.78 7.48 5.02
CA PRO A 184 12.13 8.59 4.35
C PRO A 184 12.42 8.62 2.84
N ILE A 185 11.50 9.21 2.08
CA ILE A 185 11.63 9.35 0.63
C ILE A 185 11.75 10.83 0.29
N LYS A 186 12.80 11.20 -0.43
CA LYS A 186 12.88 12.49 -1.10
C LYS A 186 12.72 12.30 -2.60
N ALA A 187 11.78 13.00 -3.19
CA ALA A 187 11.56 12.99 -4.63
C ALA A 187 12.10 14.27 -5.25
N GLN A 188 12.76 14.13 -6.37
CA GLN A 188 13.20 15.25 -7.19
C GLN A 188 12.85 15.01 -8.63
N MET A 189 12.32 16.03 -9.26
CA MET A 189 11.92 15.99 -10.64
C MET A 189 12.88 16.73 -11.52
N ILE A 190 13.21 16.09 -12.65
CA ILE A 190 14.07 16.66 -13.68
C ILE A 190 13.27 16.65 -14.97
N PRO A 191 12.84 17.84 -15.49
CA PRO A 191 12.02 17.90 -16.70
C PRO A 191 12.84 17.50 -17.93
N LEU A 192 12.40 16.47 -18.63
CA LEU A 192 13.04 15.99 -19.88
C LEU A 192 12.28 16.34 -21.15
N GLY A 193 11.04 16.78 -21.05
CA GLY A 193 10.19 17.01 -22.21
C GLY A 193 9.90 15.71 -23.00
N LEU A 194 9.94 14.56 -22.36
CA LEU A 194 9.73 13.25 -22.98
C LEU A 194 8.26 13.10 -23.41
N ASP A 195 8.02 13.01 -24.71
CA ASP A 195 6.70 12.77 -25.25
C ASP A 195 6.44 11.26 -25.38
N ILE A 196 5.49 10.78 -24.56
CA ILE A 196 4.98 9.39 -24.63
C ILE A 196 3.55 9.31 -25.16
N SER A 197 3.03 10.38 -25.79
CA SER A 197 1.68 10.40 -26.36
C SER A 197 1.45 9.30 -27.39
N GLY A 198 2.48 8.94 -28.16
CA GLY A 198 2.46 7.88 -29.17
C GLY A 198 2.69 6.46 -28.63
N VAL A 199 2.97 6.29 -27.33
CA VAL A 199 3.26 4.96 -26.74
C VAL A 199 1.98 4.15 -26.58
N GLY A 200 1.97 2.92 -27.11
CA GLY A 200 0.86 1.99 -26.99
C GLY A 200 0.71 1.41 -25.58
N VAL A 201 -0.50 0.95 -25.28
CA VAL A 201 -0.83 0.24 -24.02
C VAL A 201 -1.12 -1.22 -24.34
N SER A 202 -0.57 -2.14 -23.54
CA SER A 202 -0.83 -3.58 -23.60
C SER A 202 -0.92 -4.15 -22.20
N GLU A 203 -1.91 -5.01 -21.94
CA GLU A 203 -2.13 -5.65 -20.63
C GLU A 203 -2.25 -4.67 -19.45
N GLY A 204 -2.78 -3.47 -19.72
CA GLY A 204 -3.00 -2.44 -18.69
C GLY A 204 -1.78 -1.55 -18.38
N ASP A 205 -0.63 -1.76 -19.05
CA ASP A 205 0.57 -0.93 -18.91
C ASP A 205 1.12 -0.49 -20.26
N TYR A 206 2.12 0.38 -20.27
CA TYR A 206 2.79 0.85 -21.49
C TYR A 206 3.64 -0.24 -22.13
N ARG A 207 3.70 -0.26 -23.47
CA ARG A 207 4.55 -1.17 -24.22
C ARG A 207 6.02 -0.80 -24.03
N ALA A 208 6.81 -1.76 -23.57
CA ALA A 208 8.24 -1.54 -23.27
C ALA A 208 9.06 -1.10 -24.47
N ASP A 209 8.77 -1.65 -25.67
CA ASP A 209 9.48 -1.31 -26.91
C ASP A 209 9.23 0.14 -27.33
N ASP A 210 7.99 0.61 -27.23
CA ASP A 210 7.62 1.99 -27.57
C ASP A 210 8.28 2.97 -26.59
N ILE A 211 8.27 2.64 -25.28
CA ILE A 211 8.96 3.45 -24.26
C ILE A 211 10.47 3.47 -24.51
N GLY A 212 11.07 2.31 -24.81
CA GLY A 212 12.51 2.22 -25.12
C GLY A 212 12.90 3.14 -26.25
N SER A 213 12.10 3.15 -27.32
CA SER A 213 12.31 4.02 -28.49
C SER A 213 12.16 5.50 -28.15
N ALA A 214 11.14 5.87 -27.36
CA ALA A 214 10.90 7.24 -26.95
C ALA A 214 11.98 7.77 -25.98
N LEU A 215 12.54 6.90 -25.13
CA LEU A 215 13.55 7.25 -24.13
C LEU A 215 14.96 7.39 -24.74
N GLU A 216 15.26 6.67 -25.81
CA GLU A 216 16.61 6.53 -26.36
C GLU A 216 17.32 7.87 -26.65
N PRO A 217 16.68 8.91 -27.23
CA PRO A 217 17.30 10.20 -27.48
C PRO A 217 17.73 10.95 -26.21
N TYR A 218 17.11 10.68 -25.08
CA TYR A 218 17.32 11.40 -23.82
C TYR A 218 18.34 10.73 -22.89
N LEU A 219 18.81 9.52 -23.20
CA LEU A 219 19.72 8.76 -22.33
C LEU A 219 21.01 9.52 -22.00
N ALA A 220 21.56 10.25 -22.98
CA ALA A 220 22.78 11.04 -22.77
C ALA A 220 22.54 12.18 -21.78
N GLN A 221 21.42 12.92 -21.93
CA GLN A 221 21.05 13.98 -21.02
C GLN A 221 20.77 13.45 -19.60
N ILE A 222 20.05 12.33 -19.47
CA ILE A 222 19.81 11.68 -18.18
C ILE A 222 21.14 11.31 -17.51
N ALA A 223 22.08 10.76 -18.26
CA ALA A 223 23.38 10.39 -17.73
C ALA A 223 24.22 11.62 -17.29
N ASP A 224 24.03 12.77 -17.94
CA ASP A 224 24.67 14.04 -17.55
C ASP A 224 24.04 14.59 -16.24
N GLU A 225 22.70 14.56 -16.10
CA GLU A 225 22.01 14.94 -14.87
C GLU A 225 22.42 14.04 -13.69
N MET A 226 22.66 12.77 -13.92
CA MET A 226 23.13 11.86 -12.86
C MET A 226 24.48 12.25 -12.29
N LEU A 227 25.32 13.01 -13.00
CA LEU A 227 26.59 13.51 -12.46
C LEU A 227 26.37 14.49 -11.30
N GLU A 228 25.27 15.22 -11.30
CA GLU A 228 24.93 16.16 -10.24
C GLU A 228 24.32 15.44 -9.04
N TYR A 229 23.35 14.55 -9.26
CA TYR A 229 22.52 14.00 -8.18
C TYR A 229 22.96 12.64 -7.65
N CYS A 230 23.70 11.84 -8.46
CA CYS A 230 24.01 10.44 -8.13
C CYS A 230 25.46 10.17 -7.73
N ARG A 231 26.36 11.16 -7.77
CA ARG A 231 27.74 10.96 -7.33
C ARG A 231 27.80 10.64 -5.83
N GLY A 232 28.48 9.53 -5.51
CA GLY A 232 28.60 9.06 -4.13
C GLY A 232 27.38 8.30 -3.61
N ARG A 233 26.36 8.10 -4.45
CA ARG A 233 25.15 7.34 -4.11
C ARG A 233 25.20 5.94 -4.71
N LYS A 234 24.61 4.99 -4.00
CA LYS A 234 24.36 3.65 -4.53
C LYS A 234 23.04 3.63 -5.28
N THR A 235 23.12 3.73 -6.60
CA THR A 235 21.99 4.01 -7.47
C THR A 235 21.53 2.77 -8.24
N VAL A 236 20.22 2.57 -8.34
CA VAL A 236 19.60 1.56 -9.23
C VAL A 236 18.73 2.26 -10.26
N VAL A 237 18.94 1.91 -11.54
CA VAL A 237 18.19 2.46 -12.67
C VAL A 237 17.36 1.36 -13.31
N PHE A 238 16.05 1.57 -13.37
CA PHE A 238 15.11 0.69 -14.03
C PHE A 238 14.77 1.21 -15.42
N LEU A 239 15.02 0.39 -16.43
CA LEU A 239 14.80 0.73 -17.84
C LEU A 239 13.79 -0.23 -18.49
N PRO A 240 13.14 0.18 -19.60
CA PRO A 240 12.11 -0.65 -20.24
C PRO A 240 12.68 -1.91 -20.91
N LEU A 241 13.88 -1.83 -21.50
CA LEU A 241 14.49 -2.90 -22.31
C LEU A 241 15.92 -3.23 -21.87
N VAL A 242 16.34 -4.47 -22.07
CA VAL A 242 17.72 -4.92 -21.84
C VAL A 242 18.70 -4.16 -22.74
N SER A 243 18.34 -3.93 -24.01
CA SER A 243 19.17 -3.17 -24.97
C SER A 243 19.40 -1.73 -24.48
N THR A 244 18.34 -1.06 -24.04
CA THR A 244 18.41 0.29 -23.48
C THR A 244 19.25 0.33 -22.19
N SER A 245 19.10 -0.70 -21.33
CA SER A 245 19.88 -0.86 -20.10
C SER A 245 21.37 -0.99 -20.37
N ARG A 246 21.76 -1.84 -21.31
CA ARG A 246 23.17 -2.02 -21.73
C ARG A 246 23.76 -0.74 -22.32
N LYS A 247 23.00 -0.06 -23.20
CA LYS A 247 23.43 1.22 -23.80
C LYS A 247 23.63 2.30 -22.74
N PHE A 248 22.68 2.42 -21.83
CA PHE A 248 22.77 3.39 -20.74
C PHE A 248 23.93 3.11 -19.78
N CYS A 249 24.16 1.85 -19.44
CA CYS A 249 25.32 1.44 -18.62
C CYS A 249 26.65 1.85 -19.27
N ALA A 250 26.81 1.69 -20.60
CA ALA A 250 28.02 2.12 -21.32
C ALA A 250 28.18 3.64 -21.23
N MET A 251 27.12 4.43 -21.44
CA MET A 251 27.14 5.90 -21.34
C MET A 251 27.51 6.38 -19.95
N LEU A 252 27.05 5.69 -18.89
CA LEU A 252 27.41 6.00 -17.50
C LEU A 252 28.90 5.73 -17.22
N ARG A 253 29.46 4.64 -17.77
CA ARG A 253 30.90 4.34 -17.66
C ARG A 253 31.76 5.41 -18.33
N GLU A 254 31.37 5.90 -19.51
CA GLU A 254 32.03 6.99 -20.21
C GLU A 254 32.07 8.28 -19.38
N ARG A 255 31.07 8.49 -18.50
CA ARG A 255 30.96 9.63 -17.58
C ARG A 255 31.66 9.40 -16.22
N GLY A 256 32.35 8.27 -16.09
CA GLY A 256 33.15 7.95 -14.90
C GLY A 256 32.39 7.28 -13.77
N PHE A 257 31.14 6.83 -13.98
CA PHE A 257 30.46 5.97 -13.00
C PHE A 257 31.02 4.54 -13.06
N ARG A 258 31.16 3.91 -11.89
CA ARG A 258 31.37 2.46 -11.81
C ARG A 258 30.02 1.76 -11.99
N ALA A 259 29.58 1.64 -13.23
CA ALA A 259 28.27 1.10 -13.56
C ALA A 259 28.36 -0.36 -13.99
N ALA A 260 27.37 -1.17 -13.61
CA ALA A 260 27.17 -2.53 -14.11
C ALA A 260 25.73 -2.68 -14.62
N GLU A 261 25.54 -3.59 -15.59
CA GLU A 261 24.24 -3.96 -16.12
C GLU A 261 23.92 -5.40 -15.72
N VAL A 262 22.68 -5.64 -15.29
CA VAL A 262 22.20 -6.97 -14.94
C VAL A 262 20.85 -7.25 -15.59
N ASN A 263 20.73 -8.43 -16.17
CA ASN A 263 19.50 -8.91 -16.79
C ASN A 263 19.29 -10.42 -16.57
N GLY A 264 18.20 -10.97 -17.08
CA GLY A 264 17.87 -12.39 -16.91
C GLY A 264 18.86 -13.37 -17.59
N GLU A 265 19.62 -12.90 -18.56
CA GLU A 265 20.60 -13.68 -19.32
C GLU A 265 22.04 -13.52 -18.80
N SER A 266 22.26 -12.67 -17.78
CA SER A 266 23.60 -12.43 -17.21
C SER A 266 24.11 -13.71 -16.53
N PRO A 267 25.19 -14.34 -17.02
CA PRO A 267 25.71 -15.61 -16.48
C PRO A 267 26.36 -15.43 -15.09
N ASP A 268 26.89 -14.25 -14.83
CA ASP A 268 27.59 -13.82 -13.61
C ASP A 268 26.70 -12.96 -12.69
N ARG A 269 25.36 -13.07 -12.85
CA ARG A 269 24.36 -12.27 -12.14
C ARG A 269 24.60 -12.21 -10.63
N ALA A 270 24.82 -13.35 -9.99
CA ALA A 270 25.03 -13.40 -8.53
C ALA A 270 26.26 -12.61 -8.12
N GLN A 271 27.35 -12.72 -8.87
CA GLN A 271 28.60 -12.00 -8.61
C GLN A 271 28.42 -10.49 -8.84
N LEU A 272 27.73 -10.07 -9.90
CA LEU A 272 27.44 -8.65 -10.17
C LEU A 272 26.64 -8.01 -9.04
N LEU A 273 25.63 -8.70 -8.53
CA LEU A 273 24.82 -8.22 -7.41
C LEU A 273 25.60 -8.15 -6.11
N GLU A 274 26.44 -9.13 -5.83
CA GLU A 274 27.34 -9.12 -4.67
C GLU A 274 28.39 -8.01 -4.78
N ASP A 275 28.98 -7.80 -5.94
CA ASP A 275 29.96 -6.74 -6.20
C ASP A 275 29.33 -5.35 -6.05
N PHE A 276 28.06 -5.19 -6.47
CA PHE A 276 27.31 -3.96 -6.23
C PHE A 276 27.03 -3.77 -4.73
N ASP A 277 26.63 -4.80 -4.02
CA ASP A 277 26.40 -4.71 -2.57
C ASP A 277 27.69 -4.33 -1.80
N ARG A 278 28.82 -4.89 -2.21
CA ARG A 278 30.16 -4.55 -1.66
C ARG A 278 30.69 -3.18 -2.10
N GLY A 279 29.99 -2.43 -2.94
CA GLY A 279 30.37 -1.09 -3.40
C GLY A 279 31.47 -1.08 -4.47
N ARG A 280 31.67 -2.17 -5.21
CA ARG A 280 32.53 -2.17 -6.41
C ARG A 280 31.90 -1.38 -7.54
N TYR A 281 30.58 -1.34 -7.58
CA TYR A 281 29.80 -0.53 -8.49
C TYR A 281 28.97 0.50 -7.73
N ASP A 282 28.82 1.70 -8.31
CA ASP A 282 27.99 2.77 -7.78
C ASP A 282 26.58 2.73 -8.39
N VAL A 283 26.50 2.30 -9.66
CA VAL A 283 25.25 2.28 -10.40
C VAL A 283 24.99 0.88 -10.96
N LEU A 284 23.77 0.41 -10.77
CA LEU A 284 23.27 -0.83 -11.35
C LEU A 284 22.10 -0.51 -12.28
N THR A 285 22.25 -0.82 -13.58
CA THR A 285 21.16 -0.70 -14.55
C THR A 285 20.51 -2.06 -14.78
N ASN A 286 19.19 -2.07 -14.95
CA ASN A 286 18.46 -3.31 -15.20
C ASN A 286 17.17 -3.06 -15.99
N SER A 287 16.66 -4.13 -16.62
CA SER A 287 15.34 -4.15 -17.20
C SER A 287 14.45 -5.13 -16.43
N MET A 288 13.68 -4.62 -15.46
CA MET A 288 12.66 -5.34 -14.66
C MET A 288 13.15 -6.51 -13.80
N LEU A 289 14.41 -6.90 -13.88
CA LEU A 289 14.93 -8.06 -13.15
C LEU A 289 14.88 -7.84 -11.64
N LEU A 290 15.21 -6.63 -11.19
CA LEU A 290 15.37 -6.30 -9.78
C LEU A 290 14.07 -5.87 -9.09
N THR A 291 12.94 -5.93 -9.78
CA THR A 291 11.63 -5.60 -9.18
C THR A 291 11.20 -6.62 -8.13
N GLU A 292 11.62 -7.87 -8.27
CA GLU A 292 11.29 -8.95 -7.35
C GLU A 292 12.54 -9.70 -6.90
N GLY A 293 12.52 -10.23 -5.69
CA GLY A 293 13.50 -11.21 -5.20
C GLY A 293 14.91 -10.70 -4.89
N TRP A 294 15.26 -9.45 -5.16
CA TRP A 294 16.58 -8.89 -4.84
C TRP A 294 16.53 -7.97 -3.62
N ASP A 295 17.59 -8.00 -2.82
CA ASP A 295 17.70 -7.25 -1.58
C ASP A 295 19.08 -6.58 -1.45
N CYS A 296 19.09 -5.25 -1.45
CA CYS A 296 20.29 -4.45 -1.16
C CYS A 296 19.88 -3.21 -0.35
N PRO A 297 19.89 -3.27 0.98
CA PRO A 297 19.44 -2.19 1.87
C PRO A 297 20.20 -0.87 1.69
N SER A 298 21.45 -0.94 1.25
CA SER A 298 22.34 0.22 1.06
C SER A 298 22.01 1.07 -0.18
N VAL A 299 21.08 0.66 -1.03
CA VAL A 299 20.59 1.49 -2.14
C VAL A 299 19.91 2.74 -1.60
N ASP A 300 20.42 3.91 -1.96
CA ASP A 300 19.95 5.23 -1.50
C ASP A 300 19.49 6.15 -2.62
N CYS A 301 19.54 5.69 -3.88
CA CYS A 301 18.97 6.37 -5.03
C CYS A 301 18.29 5.38 -5.98
N ILE A 302 17.06 5.71 -6.42
CA ILE A 302 16.36 4.97 -7.46
C ILE A 302 15.96 5.93 -8.58
N ILE A 303 16.22 5.51 -9.80
CA ILE A 303 15.80 6.17 -11.03
C ILE A 303 14.88 5.22 -11.78
N ASN A 304 13.64 5.64 -11.99
CA ASN A 304 12.69 4.88 -12.77
C ASN A 304 12.52 5.51 -14.16
N LEU A 305 13.17 4.92 -15.16
CA LEU A 305 13.06 5.29 -16.58
C LEU A 305 12.04 4.40 -17.33
N ARG A 306 11.24 3.66 -16.58
CA ARG A 306 10.13 2.90 -17.11
C ARG A 306 8.82 3.44 -16.52
N PRO A 307 8.14 4.37 -17.20
CA PRO A 307 6.82 4.81 -16.79
C PRO A 307 5.86 3.62 -16.72
N THR A 308 4.99 3.61 -15.73
CA THR A 308 3.99 2.58 -15.54
C THR A 308 2.69 3.17 -14.99
N LYS A 309 1.57 2.56 -15.39
CA LYS A 309 0.24 2.82 -14.81
C LYS A 309 -0.05 1.92 -13.61
N VAL A 310 0.76 0.90 -13.41
CA VAL A 310 0.56 -0.15 -12.41
C VAL A 310 1.22 0.26 -11.09
N ARG A 311 0.40 0.73 -10.15
CA ARG A 311 0.86 1.22 -8.84
C ARG A 311 1.68 0.17 -8.06
N SER A 312 1.27 -1.09 -8.09
CA SER A 312 1.99 -2.18 -7.41
C SER A 312 3.41 -2.35 -7.96
N LEU A 313 3.58 -2.26 -9.30
CA LEU A 313 4.88 -2.32 -9.94
C LEU A 313 5.77 -1.13 -9.54
N TYR A 314 5.21 0.09 -9.57
CA TYR A 314 5.93 1.28 -9.14
C TYR A 314 6.39 1.16 -7.67
N GLN A 315 5.51 0.70 -6.79
CA GLN A 315 5.84 0.47 -5.37
C GLN A 315 6.88 -0.64 -5.17
N GLN A 316 6.89 -1.68 -5.99
CA GLN A 316 7.93 -2.71 -5.98
C GLN A 316 9.29 -2.14 -6.39
N ILE A 317 9.33 -1.33 -7.45
CA ILE A 317 10.55 -0.65 -7.92
C ILE A 317 11.12 0.23 -6.81
N ILE A 318 10.36 1.20 -6.32
CA ILE A 318 10.83 2.14 -5.31
C ILE A 318 11.08 1.45 -3.96
N GLY A 319 10.27 0.45 -3.64
CA GLY A 319 10.40 -0.36 -2.43
C GLY A 319 11.77 -1.06 -2.26
N ARG A 320 12.54 -1.24 -3.34
CA ARG A 320 13.91 -1.79 -3.27
C ARG A 320 14.85 -0.88 -2.49
N GLY A 321 14.65 0.43 -2.58
CA GLY A 321 15.45 1.42 -1.87
C GLY A 321 14.90 1.87 -0.52
N LEU A 322 13.77 1.34 -0.04
CA LEU A 322 13.17 1.83 1.21
C LEU A 322 13.73 1.19 2.49
N ARG A 323 14.56 0.17 2.37
CA ARG A 323 15.10 -0.49 3.56
C ARG A 323 16.08 0.40 4.30
N LEU A 324 16.06 0.28 5.62
CA LEU A 324 17.01 0.97 6.48
C LEU A 324 18.40 0.36 6.30
N SER A 325 19.42 1.20 6.26
CA SER A 325 20.82 0.81 6.21
C SER A 325 21.67 1.80 7.02
N PRO A 326 22.75 1.38 7.68
CA PRO A 326 23.65 2.29 8.37
C PRO A 326 24.17 3.39 7.42
N GLY A 327 24.11 4.64 7.85
CA GLY A 327 24.55 5.79 7.06
C GLY A 327 23.59 6.28 5.98
N LYS A 328 22.45 5.61 5.80
CA LYS A 328 21.40 6.03 4.87
C LYS A 328 20.32 6.82 5.59
N GLU A 329 20.19 8.11 5.28
CA GLU A 329 19.21 9.01 5.88
C GLU A 329 17.88 8.95 5.15
N TYR A 330 17.88 8.88 3.82
CA TYR A 330 16.68 8.83 2.96
C TYR A 330 16.95 8.10 1.66
N LEU A 331 15.89 7.71 0.98
CA LEU A 331 15.93 7.27 -0.40
C LEU A 331 15.66 8.47 -1.30
N LEU A 332 16.57 8.75 -2.24
CA LEU A 332 16.33 9.71 -3.31
C LEU A 332 15.64 9.01 -4.49
N VAL A 333 14.49 9.52 -4.90
CA VAL A 333 13.80 9.11 -6.12
C VAL A 333 13.96 10.24 -7.13
N LEU A 334 14.68 9.97 -8.22
CA LEU A 334 14.78 10.90 -9.35
C LEU A 334 13.75 10.48 -10.40
N ASP A 335 12.85 11.39 -10.72
CA ASP A 335 11.84 11.21 -11.75
C ASP A 335 12.17 12.07 -12.98
N PHE A 336 12.41 11.41 -14.11
CA PHE A 336 12.78 12.05 -15.37
C PHE A 336 11.63 12.07 -16.41
N LEU A 337 10.45 11.61 -16.05
CA LEU A 337 9.37 11.33 -17.02
C LEU A 337 8.20 12.33 -16.94
N TRP A 338 8.46 13.55 -16.51
CA TRP A 338 7.44 14.48 -16.01
C TRP A 338 6.58 15.21 -17.01
N GLN A 339 7.09 15.57 -18.16
CA GLN A 339 6.33 16.37 -19.12
C GLN A 339 5.45 15.52 -20.03
N THR A 340 4.69 14.61 -19.43
CA THR A 340 3.68 13.86 -20.13
C THR A 340 2.31 14.38 -19.72
N GLU A 341 1.48 14.79 -20.65
CA GLU A 341 0.09 15.20 -20.42
C GLU A 341 -0.82 14.04 -19.93
N ARG A 342 -0.26 12.86 -19.66
CA ARG A 342 -1.00 11.67 -19.23
C ARG A 342 -1.13 11.63 -17.72
N LEU A 343 -2.37 11.83 -17.24
CA LEU A 343 -2.77 11.84 -15.84
C LEU A 343 -2.73 10.47 -15.14
N ASP A 344 -2.49 9.38 -15.91
CA ASP A 344 -2.59 8.01 -15.41
C ASP A 344 -1.24 7.35 -15.06
N LEU A 345 -0.15 8.12 -15.08
CA LEU A 345 1.17 7.66 -14.66
C LEU A 345 1.32 7.61 -13.15
N CYS A 346 1.95 6.53 -12.66
CA CYS A 346 2.39 6.48 -11.27
C CYS A 346 3.54 7.47 -11.03
N ARG A 347 3.39 8.32 -10.04
CA ARG A 347 4.33 9.36 -9.61
C ARG A 347 4.75 9.13 -8.17
N PRO A 348 5.81 9.79 -7.67
CA PRO A 348 6.27 9.65 -6.29
C PRO A 348 5.18 9.85 -5.23
N SER A 349 4.22 10.77 -5.46
CA SER A 349 3.07 11.01 -4.58
C SER A 349 2.25 9.74 -4.30
N CYS A 350 2.12 8.83 -5.27
CA CYS A 350 1.35 7.60 -5.11
C CYS A 350 1.92 6.61 -4.06
N LEU A 351 3.16 6.84 -3.60
CA LEU A 351 3.79 6.04 -2.55
C LEU A 351 3.23 6.34 -1.16
N VAL A 352 2.86 7.60 -0.92
CA VAL A 352 2.46 8.13 0.40
C VAL A 352 1.00 8.55 0.45
N CYS A 353 0.47 9.14 -0.62
CA CYS A 353 -0.91 9.66 -0.67
C CYS A 353 -1.94 8.55 -0.88
N ARG A 354 -3.10 8.72 -0.25
CA ARG A 354 -4.26 7.82 -0.38
C ARG A 354 -5.30 8.33 -1.39
N ASP A 355 -5.36 9.63 -1.55
CA ASP A 355 -6.33 10.39 -2.32
C ASP A 355 -5.67 11.00 -3.55
N GLU A 356 -6.36 11.02 -4.69
CA GLU A 356 -5.88 11.61 -5.93
C GLU A 356 -5.67 13.13 -5.80
N ASN A 357 -6.54 13.84 -5.05
CA ASN A 357 -6.40 15.28 -4.83
C ASN A 357 -5.15 15.62 -3.99
N GLU A 358 -4.85 14.79 -2.97
CA GLU A 358 -3.59 14.90 -2.22
C GLU A 358 -2.38 14.63 -3.12
N ALA A 359 -2.45 13.56 -3.92
CA ALA A 359 -1.39 13.18 -4.83
C ALA A 359 -1.08 14.30 -5.84
N GLU A 360 -2.10 14.92 -6.46
CA GLU A 360 -1.93 16.05 -7.37
C GLU A 360 -1.28 17.27 -6.69
N ARG A 361 -1.58 17.53 -5.42
CA ARG A 361 -0.96 18.61 -4.66
C ARG A 361 0.50 18.33 -4.34
N VAL A 362 0.79 17.11 -3.87
CA VAL A 362 2.17 16.70 -3.61
C VAL A 362 2.99 16.74 -4.90
N ASP A 363 2.45 16.23 -6.01
CA ASP A 363 3.11 16.28 -7.31
C ASP A 363 3.42 17.72 -7.72
N ARG A 364 2.47 18.65 -7.56
CA ARG A 364 2.69 20.08 -7.83
C ARG A 364 3.78 20.69 -6.93
N MET A 365 3.79 20.35 -5.64
CA MET A 365 4.85 20.82 -4.73
C MET A 365 6.23 20.33 -5.17
N VAL A 366 6.32 19.08 -5.60
CA VAL A 366 7.59 18.52 -6.11
C VAL A 366 7.97 19.15 -7.45
N GLU A 367 7.00 19.47 -8.35
CA GLU A 367 7.22 20.20 -9.61
C GLU A 367 7.76 21.61 -9.41
N GLU A 368 7.17 22.37 -8.49
CA GLU A 368 7.47 23.79 -8.27
C GLU A 368 8.74 23.99 -7.44
N THR A 369 9.23 22.97 -6.75
CA THR A 369 10.38 23.07 -5.85
C THR A 369 11.67 22.76 -6.58
N THR A 370 12.63 23.68 -6.51
CA THR A 370 14.00 23.42 -6.98
C THR A 370 14.74 22.56 -5.95
N GLY A 371 14.96 21.29 -6.25
CA GLY A 371 15.64 20.34 -5.36
C GLY A 371 14.74 19.21 -4.86
N ALA A 372 15.28 18.36 -4.02
CA ALA A 372 14.58 17.18 -3.51
C ALA A 372 13.59 17.55 -2.40
N VAL A 373 12.34 17.12 -2.54
CA VAL A 373 11.24 17.34 -1.60
C VAL A 373 11.03 16.10 -0.74
N ASP A 374 10.88 16.27 0.56
CA ASP A 374 10.47 15.19 1.46
C ASP A 374 8.99 14.87 1.23
N LEU A 375 8.69 13.64 0.78
CA LEU A 375 7.33 13.26 0.43
C LEU A 375 6.41 13.18 1.65
N MET A 376 6.94 12.91 2.86
CA MET A 376 6.11 12.86 4.06
C MET A 376 5.69 14.27 4.50
N GLU A 377 6.63 15.23 4.43
CA GLU A 377 6.32 16.63 4.75
C GLU A 377 5.35 17.24 3.72
N ALA A 378 5.55 16.95 2.44
CA ALA A 378 4.67 17.40 1.36
C ALA A 378 3.26 16.80 1.49
N GLU A 379 3.16 15.53 1.84
CA GLU A 379 1.87 14.84 2.06
C GLU A 379 1.15 15.42 3.30
N GLU A 380 1.84 15.63 4.42
CA GLU A 380 1.23 16.26 5.59
C GLU A 380 0.73 17.68 5.29
N GLN A 381 1.43 18.44 4.47
CA GLN A 381 0.98 19.76 4.03
C GLN A 381 -0.25 19.66 3.11
N ALA A 382 -0.23 18.77 2.13
CA ALA A 382 -1.35 18.53 1.21
C ALA A 382 -2.61 18.03 1.96
N GLU A 383 -2.45 17.16 2.96
CA GLU A 383 -3.52 16.70 3.85
C GLU A 383 -4.17 17.88 4.59
N ARG A 384 -3.36 18.77 5.18
CA ARG A 384 -3.86 19.97 5.88
C ARG A 384 -4.63 20.90 4.95
N ASP A 385 -4.12 21.15 3.75
CA ASP A 385 -4.76 22.02 2.76
C ASP A 385 -6.06 21.43 2.25
N THR A 386 -6.10 20.11 2.04
CA THR A 386 -7.30 19.37 1.64
C THR A 386 -8.37 19.42 2.72
N ILE A 387 -8.00 19.23 3.99
CA ILE A 387 -8.92 19.37 5.14
C ILE A 387 -9.50 20.78 5.19
N LEU A 388 -8.68 21.81 5.06
CA LEU A 388 -9.12 23.22 5.06
C LEU A 388 -10.14 23.53 3.96
N GLU A 389 -9.91 23.06 2.75
CA GLU A 389 -10.85 23.26 1.62
C GLU A 389 -12.14 22.48 1.80
N ARG A 390 -12.07 21.23 2.28
CA ARG A 390 -13.26 20.43 2.60
C ARG A 390 -14.09 21.09 3.69
N GLU A 391 -13.47 21.66 4.72
CA GLU A 391 -14.16 22.42 5.75
C GLU A 391 -14.84 23.67 5.21
N GLN A 392 -14.19 24.41 4.30
CA GLN A 392 -14.78 25.57 3.65
C GLN A 392 -15.96 25.17 2.75
N SER A 393 -15.84 24.06 2.00
CA SER A 393 -16.92 23.50 1.19
C SER A 393 -18.09 23.04 2.06
N LEU A 394 -17.79 22.34 3.17
CA LEU A 394 -18.79 21.91 4.15
C LEU A 394 -19.50 23.11 4.79
N ALA A 395 -18.77 24.15 5.16
CA ALA A 395 -19.38 25.36 5.73
C ALA A 395 -20.39 26.01 4.75
N ARG A 396 -20.13 25.96 3.43
CA ARG A 396 -21.08 26.40 2.39
C ARG A 396 -22.27 25.46 2.31
N GLN A 397 -22.06 24.14 2.24
CA GLN A 397 -23.14 23.16 2.20
C GLN A 397 -24.01 23.17 3.46
N LEU A 398 -23.40 23.35 4.64
CA LEU A 398 -24.13 23.48 5.92
C LEU A 398 -24.94 24.78 5.98
N ALA A 399 -24.46 25.87 5.35
CA ALA A 399 -25.25 27.09 5.21
C ALA A 399 -26.50 26.87 4.33
N GLU A 400 -26.39 26.06 3.28
CA GLU A 400 -27.51 25.65 2.43
C GLU A 400 -28.46 24.64 3.10
N MET A 401 -27.92 23.67 3.87
CA MET A 401 -28.68 22.66 4.61
C MET A 401 -29.39 23.21 5.87
N ARG A 402 -29.03 24.40 6.37
CA ARG A 402 -29.68 25.02 7.54
C ARG A 402 -31.18 25.22 7.40
N SER A 403 -31.74 25.10 6.20
CA SER A 403 -33.19 25.15 5.97
C SER A 403 -33.96 23.84 6.26
N ARG A 404 -33.25 22.70 6.43
CA ARG A 404 -33.90 21.40 6.68
C ARG A 404 -33.75 20.97 8.14
N ARG A 405 -34.84 20.98 8.90
CA ARG A 405 -34.92 20.51 10.31
C ARG A 405 -34.79 18.98 10.40
N ARG A 406 -33.59 18.40 10.31
CA ARG A 406 -33.35 17.00 10.65
C ARG A 406 -32.83 16.88 12.10
N ARG A 407 -33.32 15.90 12.86
CA ARG A 407 -32.90 15.63 14.25
C ARG A 407 -31.58 14.82 14.34
N LEU A 408 -31.23 14.12 13.28
CA LEU A 408 -30.06 13.24 13.20
C LEU A 408 -28.91 13.91 12.41
N VAL A 409 -27.68 13.45 12.64
CA VAL A 409 -26.49 13.93 11.93
C VAL A 409 -26.33 13.11 10.67
N ASP A 410 -26.12 13.78 9.55
CA ASP A 410 -25.80 13.11 8.30
C ASP A 410 -24.43 12.37 8.42
N PRO A 411 -24.31 11.11 7.93
CA PRO A 411 -23.07 10.33 8.01
C PRO A 411 -21.87 11.03 7.34
N LEU A 412 -22.06 11.72 6.23
CA LEU A 412 -21.01 12.45 5.54
C LEU A 412 -20.55 13.65 6.37
N GLN A 413 -21.50 14.42 6.92
CA GLN A 413 -21.20 15.51 7.84
C GLN A 413 -20.42 15.01 9.07
N PHE A 414 -20.81 13.85 9.62
CA PHE A 414 -20.09 13.27 10.75
C PHE A 414 -18.67 12.87 10.36
N ALA A 415 -18.47 12.20 9.23
CA ALA A 415 -17.15 11.81 8.73
C ALA A 415 -16.22 13.02 8.59
N MET A 416 -16.73 14.10 8.00
CA MET A 416 -15.98 15.35 7.83
C MET A 416 -15.65 16.03 9.17
N SER A 417 -16.59 16.07 10.10
CA SER A 417 -16.40 16.69 11.41
C SER A 417 -15.35 16.00 12.28
N ILE A 418 -15.09 14.72 12.02
CA ILE A 418 -14.06 13.92 12.72
C ILE A 418 -12.81 13.70 11.88
N ALA A 419 -12.69 14.38 10.74
CA ALA A 419 -11.59 14.24 9.77
C ALA A 419 -11.34 12.77 9.33
N ALA A 420 -12.41 11.99 9.16
CA ALA A 420 -12.36 10.59 8.70
C ALA A 420 -12.61 10.53 7.19
N GLU A 421 -11.55 10.69 6.41
CA GLU A 421 -11.61 10.68 4.93
C GLU A 421 -12.02 9.31 4.40
N ASP A 422 -11.52 8.25 5.02
CA ASP A 422 -11.88 6.86 4.73
C ASP A 422 -13.39 6.58 4.82
N LEU A 423 -14.10 7.31 5.68
CA LEU A 423 -15.56 7.26 5.77
C LEU A 423 -16.27 8.13 4.74
N ALA A 424 -15.70 9.29 4.41
CA ALA A 424 -16.28 10.22 3.44
C ALA A 424 -16.25 9.64 2.03
N ASP A 425 -15.12 9.06 1.64
CA ASP A 425 -14.86 8.49 0.31
C ASP A 425 -14.97 6.95 0.28
N TYR A 426 -15.64 6.37 1.28
CA TYR A 426 -15.77 4.92 1.40
C TYR A 426 -16.39 4.29 0.15
N THR A 427 -15.67 3.36 -0.43
CA THR A 427 -16.15 2.53 -1.55
C THR A 427 -16.13 1.06 -1.10
N PRO A 428 -17.28 0.35 -1.14
CA PRO A 428 -17.33 -1.05 -0.75
C PRO A 428 -16.46 -1.90 -1.69
N THR A 429 -15.68 -2.81 -1.11
CA THR A 429 -14.72 -3.65 -1.83
C THR A 429 -15.15 -5.12 -1.82
N PHE A 430 -15.60 -5.63 -0.67
CA PHE A 430 -16.00 -7.01 -0.49
C PHE A 430 -17.50 -7.21 -0.77
N ALA A 431 -17.89 -8.42 -1.18
CA ALA A 431 -19.28 -8.73 -1.50
C ALA A 431 -20.25 -8.45 -0.33
N TRP A 432 -19.82 -8.75 0.90
CA TRP A 432 -20.62 -8.48 2.10
C TRP A 432 -20.79 -6.99 2.38
N GLU A 433 -19.80 -6.16 2.03
CA GLU A 433 -19.88 -4.71 2.20
C GLU A 433 -20.93 -4.07 1.29
N MET A 434 -21.16 -4.65 0.10
CA MET A 434 -22.11 -4.17 -0.89
C MET A 434 -23.57 -4.49 -0.50
N ALA A 435 -23.77 -5.43 0.45
CA ALA A 435 -25.09 -5.75 0.93
C ALA A 435 -25.74 -4.56 1.66
N PRO A 436 -27.08 -4.44 1.68
CA PRO A 436 -27.76 -3.40 2.46
C PRO A 436 -27.46 -3.56 3.95
N PRO A 437 -27.39 -2.44 4.69
CA PRO A 437 -27.15 -2.49 6.15
C PRO A 437 -28.22 -3.30 6.86
N SER A 438 -27.82 -4.06 7.88
CA SER A 438 -28.78 -4.78 8.71
C SER A 438 -29.59 -3.81 9.59
N GLN A 439 -30.83 -4.18 9.95
CA GLN A 439 -31.66 -3.35 10.83
C GLN A 439 -30.98 -3.04 12.17
N LYS A 440 -30.19 -4.00 12.70
CA LYS A 440 -29.44 -3.79 13.95
C LYS A 440 -28.37 -2.69 13.82
N GLN A 441 -27.71 -2.61 12.67
CA GLN A 441 -26.73 -1.56 12.40
C GLN A 441 -27.41 -0.19 12.28
N LEU A 442 -28.52 -0.12 11.54
CA LEU A 442 -29.28 1.12 11.40
C LEU A 442 -29.79 1.62 12.74
N ASP A 443 -30.42 0.76 13.55
CA ASP A 443 -30.91 1.09 14.90
C ASP A 443 -29.80 1.56 15.83
N PHE A 444 -28.61 0.95 15.74
CA PHE A 444 -27.45 1.35 16.52
C PHE A 444 -26.98 2.76 16.18
N LEU A 445 -26.88 3.08 14.88
CA LEU A 445 -26.44 4.38 14.38
C LEU A 445 -27.43 5.49 14.75
N GLU A 446 -28.74 5.25 14.59
CA GLU A 446 -29.78 6.21 14.95
C GLU A 446 -29.81 6.52 16.45
N LYS A 447 -29.65 5.49 17.30
CA LYS A 447 -29.54 5.69 18.76
C LYS A 447 -28.35 6.58 19.13
N ARG A 448 -27.27 6.52 18.35
CA ARG A 448 -26.08 7.34 18.54
C ARG A 448 -26.17 8.72 17.87
N GLY A 449 -27.24 9.00 17.15
CA GLY A 449 -27.54 10.30 16.56
C GLY A 449 -27.10 10.47 15.09
N ILE A 450 -26.75 9.40 14.42
CA ILE A 450 -26.43 9.37 12.96
C ILE A 450 -27.70 9.06 12.17
N ASP A 451 -27.89 9.77 11.05
CA ASP A 451 -28.99 9.52 10.12
C ASP A 451 -28.72 8.24 9.32
N ALA A 452 -29.36 7.16 9.70
CA ALA A 452 -29.15 5.87 9.06
C ALA A 452 -29.82 5.76 7.66
N GLY A 453 -30.75 6.65 7.32
CA GLY A 453 -31.48 6.62 6.04
C GLY A 453 -30.65 6.98 4.80
N SER A 454 -29.45 7.52 5.00
CA SER A 454 -28.51 7.86 3.91
C SER A 454 -27.36 6.85 3.75
N ILE A 455 -27.40 5.71 4.48
CA ILE A 455 -26.35 4.69 4.42
C ILE A 455 -26.76 3.58 3.48
N GLU A 456 -26.06 3.47 2.35
CA GLU A 456 -26.44 2.60 1.24
C GLU A 456 -25.98 1.15 1.41
N ASN A 457 -24.90 0.90 2.18
CA ASN A 457 -24.28 -0.41 2.24
C ASN A 457 -23.79 -0.80 3.63
N MET A 458 -23.64 -2.12 3.85
CA MET A 458 -23.27 -2.71 5.13
C MET A 458 -21.82 -2.32 5.54
N GLY A 459 -20.91 -2.19 4.59
CA GLY A 459 -19.53 -1.81 4.87
C GLY A 459 -19.44 -0.42 5.49
N LYS A 460 -20.11 0.58 4.90
CA LYS A 460 -20.15 1.95 5.45
C LYS A 460 -20.81 1.99 6.83
N ALA A 461 -21.88 1.20 7.02
CA ALA A 461 -22.51 1.07 8.33
C ALA A 461 -21.54 0.50 9.38
N SER A 462 -20.80 -0.56 9.03
CA SER A 462 -19.81 -1.19 9.92
C SER A 462 -18.68 -0.22 10.29
N MET A 463 -18.11 0.47 9.32
CA MET A 463 -17.06 1.47 9.58
C MET A 463 -17.53 2.60 10.49
N LEU A 464 -18.74 3.11 10.27
CA LEU A 464 -19.32 4.14 11.14
C LEU A 464 -19.49 3.63 12.58
N ILE A 465 -19.94 2.40 12.75
CA ILE A 465 -20.09 1.77 14.08
C ILE A 465 -18.73 1.65 14.75
N ASP A 466 -17.72 1.15 14.06
CA ASP A 466 -16.37 0.99 14.61
C ASP A 466 -15.77 2.34 15.02
N ARG A 467 -15.92 3.37 14.19
CA ARG A 467 -15.50 4.72 14.53
C ARG A 467 -16.20 5.25 15.77
N LEU A 468 -17.51 5.09 15.86
CA LEU A 468 -18.28 5.54 17.03
C LEU A 468 -17.84 4.80 18.31
N MET A 469 -17.57 3.50 18.21
CA MET A 469 -17.12 2.70 19.35
C MET A 469 -15.72 3.09 19.81
N ASN A 470 -14.79 3.29 18.88
CA ASN A 470 -13.43 3.71 19.18
C ASN A 470 -13.41 5.11 19.79
N ARG A 471 -14.12 6.08 19.21
CA ARG A 471 -14.26 7.42 19.75
C ARG A 471 -14.83 7.44 21.17
N GLN A 472 -15.78 6.54 21.45
CA GLN A 472 -16.32 6.40 22.80
C GLN A 472 -15.27 5.89 23.79
N LYS A 473 -14.43 4.92 23.38
CA LYS A 473 -13.32 4.40 24.22
C LYS A 473 -12.26 5.48 24.47
N GLU A 474 -11.99 6.31 23.48
CA GLU A 474 -11.02 7.42 23.56
C GLU A 474 -11.59 8.65 24.31
N GLY A 475 -12.85 8.63 24.70
CA GLY A 475 -13.49 9.74 25.41
C GLY A 475 -13.68 11.00 24.55
N LEU A 476 -13.83 10.86 23.25
CA LEU A 476 -14.03 11.96 22.31
C LEU A 476 -15.50 12.40 22.23
N SER A 477 -15.72 13.60 21.69
CA SER A 477 -17.04 14.20 21.53
C SER A 477 -17.99 13.31 20.70
N THR A 478 -19.26 13.27 21.13
CA THR A 478 -20.33 12.48 20.49
C THR A 478 -20.89 13.20 19.27
N PRO A 479 -21.52 12.49 18.30
CA PRO A 479 -22.17 13.10 17.14
C PRO A 479 -23.16 14.21 17.53
N LYS A 480 -23.90 14.04 18.63
CA LYS A 480 -24.86 15.04 19.14
C LYS A 480 -24.17 16.31 19.64
N GLN A 481 -23.04 16.17 20.34
CA GLN A 481 -22.22 17.31 20.80
C GLN A 481 -21.58 18.04 19.62
N ILE A 482 -21.00 17.30 18.68
CA ILE A 482 -20.40 17.83 17.45
C ILE A 482 -21.45 18.69 16.73
N ARG A 483 -22.59 18.12 16.39
CA ARG A 483 -23.66 18.83 15.69
C ARG A 483 -24.12 20.08 16.44
N LEU A 484 -24.29 19.98 17.75
CA LEU A 484 -24.76 21.12 18.53
C LEU A 484 -23.75 22.26 18.50
N LEU A 485 -22.48 22.00 18.73
CA LEU A 485 -21.44 23.01 18.80
C LEU A 485 -21.12 23.59 17.41
N GLU A 486 -21.05 22.77 16.37
CA GLU A 486 -20.85 23.26 15.00
C GLU A 486 -21.99 24.17 14.52
N ARG A 487 -23.22 23.92 14.97
CA ARG A 487 -24.36 24.84 14.72
C ARG A 487 -24.13 26.24 15.31
N TYR A 488 -23.34 26.35 16.38
CA TYR A 488 -22.94 27.62 16.98
C TYR A 488 -21.65 28.20 16.36
N GLY A 489 -21.10 27.55 15.31
CA GLY A 489 -19.93 28.02 14.57
C GLY A 489 -18.59 27.56 15.15
N PHE A 490 -18.58 26.66 16.15
CA PHE A 490 -17.34 26.02 16.61
C PHE A 490 -16.79 25.10 15.52
N ARG A 491 -15.46 25.00 15.40
CA ARG A 491 -14.78 24.14 14.43
C ARG A 491 -13.99 23.05 15.14
N PHE A 492 -13.66 21.98 14.41
CA PHE A 492 -12.89 20.84 14.92
C PHE A 492 -13.47 20.18 16.16
N VAL A 493 -14.76 20.31 16.38
CA VAL A 493 -15.42 19.74 17.56
C VAL A 493 -15.23 18.22 17.64
N GLY A 494 -15.06 17.57 16.49
CA GLY A 494 -14.74 16.16 16.40
C GLY A 494 -13.42 15.76 17.07
N THR A 495 -12.47 16.66 17.24
CA THR A 495 -11.20 16.38 17.91
C THR A 495 -11.23 16.62 19.42
N TRP A 496 -12.33 17.19 19.92
CA TRP A 496 -12.45 17.53 21.34
C TRP A 496 -12.78 16.31 22.20
N SER A 497 -12.35 16.34 23.47
CA SER A 497 -12.81 15.36 24.43
C SER A 497 -14.30 15.57 24.74
N PHE A 498 -14.97 14.49 25.18
CA PHE A 498 -16.37 14.53 25.62
C PHE A 498 -16.59 15.60 26.70
N ASP A 499 -15.66 15.67 27.66
CA ASP A 499 -15.75 16.61 28.77
C ASP A 499 -15.56 18.07 28.34
N ALA A 500 -14.63 18.32 27.44
CA ALA A 500 -14.40 19.65 26.87
C ALA A 500 -15.64 20.14 26.11
N ALA A 501 -16.21 19.29 25.25
CA ALA A 501 -17.46 19.59 24.55
C ALA A 501 -18.64 19.83 25.52
N SER A 502 -18.77 19.01 26.56
CA SER A 502 -19.81 19.15 27.60
C SER A 502 -19.68 20.45 28.36
N LYS A 503 -18.45 20.86 28.72
CA LYS A 503 -18.22 22.15 29.42
C LYS A 503 -18.64 23.34 28.55
N VAL A 504 -18.33 23.31 27.25
CA VAL A 504 -18.73 24.39 26.34
C VAL A 504 -20.24 24.42 26.17
N ILE A 505 -20.89 23.28 26.03
CA ILE A 505 -22.37 23.18 25.96
C ILE A 505 -23.01 23.75 27.23
N SER A 506 -22.49 23.40 28.41
CA SER A 506 -22.99 23.91 29.67
C SER A 506 -22.84 25.44 29.80
N ARG A 507 -21.71 26.00 29.32
CA ARG A 507 -21.51 27.45 29.27
C ARG A 507 -22.47 28.13 28.29
N LEU A 508 -22.73 27.55 27.13
CA LEU A 508 -23.72 28.06 26.17
C LEU A 508 -25.13 28.03 26.77
N ALA A 509 -25.48 26.96 27.46
CA ALA A 509 -26.77 26.88 28.16
C ALA A 509 -26.94 27.94 29.25
N ALA A 510 -25.89 28.19 30.05
CA ALA A 510 -25.87 29.25 31.06
C ALA A 510 -26.01 30.66 30.46
N LEU A 511 -25.61 30.85 29.20
CA LEU A 511 -25.77 32.08 28.44
C LEU A 511 -27.08 32.14 27.63
N ASN A 512 -28.07 31.31 27.99
CA ASN A 512 -29.33 31.18 27.23
C ASN A 512 -29.14 30.93 25.74
N TRP A 513 -28.15 30.12 25.41
CA TRP A 513 -27.81 29.74 24.03
C TRP A 513 -27.42 30.92 23.12
N LYS A 514 -26.84 31.99 23.69
CA LYS A 514 -26.31 33.13 22.96
C LYS A 514 -24.79 33.19 23.12
N LEU A 515 -24.11 33.45 22.04
CA LEU A 515 -22.66 33.69 22.08
C LEU A 515 -22.38 35.11 22.61
N PRO A 516 -21.33 35.31 23.45
CA PRO A 516 -20.91 36.64 23.87
C PRO A 516 -20.59 37.57 22.70
N TYR A 517 -20.85 38.83 22.84
CA TYR A 517 -20.52 39.81 21.81
C TYR A 517 -19.01 39.86 21.56
N GLY A 518 -18.60 39.77 20.29
CA GLY A 518 -17.19 39.75 19.88
C GLY A 518 -16.50 38.38 20.02
N PHE A 519 -17.19 37.35 20.50
CA PHE A 519 -16.63 36.00 20.59
C PHE A 519 -16.68 35.31 19.22
N ASN A 520 -15.52 34.83 18.75
CA ASN A 520 -15.42 34.05 17.50
C ASN A 520 -15.33 32.55 17.82
N PRO A 521 -16.40 31.77 17.65
CA PRO A 521 -16.40 30.34 17.94
C PRO A 521 -15.49 29.53 17.00
N ALA A 522 -15.20 30.03 15.79
CA ALA A 522 -14.39 29.34 14.81
C ALA A 522 -12.90 29.23 15.20
N THR A 523 -12.42 30.13 16.05
CA THR A 523 -11.03 30.13 16.54
C THR A 523 -10.90 29.60 17.97
N TYR A 524 -11.99 29.13 18.57
CA TYR A 524 -12.00 28.64 19.95
C TYR A 524 -11.40 27.25 20.05
N VAL A 525 -10.39 27.10 20.92
CA VAL A 525 -9.79 25.83 21.29
C VAL A 525 -10.16 25.56 22.77
N PRO A 526 -10.79 24.41 23.10
CA PRO A 526 -11.11 24.08 24.49
C PRO A 526 -9.84 23.76 25.27
N SER A 527 -9.77 24.28 26.50
CA SER A 527 -8.70 23.98 27.47
C SER A 527 -9.00 22.74 28.28
#